data_c50cccd50693ae520006a91c37c740c3
#
_entry.id   c50cccd50693ae520006a91c37c740c3
#
_cell.length_a   1.000
_cell.length_b   1.000
_cell.length_c   1.000
_cell.angle_alpha   90.00
_cell.angle_beta   90.00
_cell.angle_gamma   90.00
#
_symmetry.space_group_name_H-M   'P 1'
#
loop_
_entity.id
_entity.type
_entity.pdbx_description
1 polymer ?
#
loop_
_entity_poly.entity_id
_entity_poly.type
_entity_poly.pdbx_seq_one_letter_code
_entity_poly.pdbx_strand_id
1 'polypeptide(L)'
;MCDIIILMSKKYSVKPKVFDNLIEQLLYNRGIKTEAEKDKFLNPDFVKHLHDPFLLPDMKKAVKRILKAVKNGERIGIWSDYDADGIPGGALLHDFFKLIGFDNFINYIPDRHIEGYGLNSDGIEELAKDKIKLLITIDCGIRDHKEIEHAKKLGMDVIITDHHEQSNGLPEALAIVNPKRADSKYPEKIICGTGVVWKLIEALRLASLAQGKPFDFAQGKEKWLLDLVGLATLSDMVPLVGENRVLAFYGLKVLRKSRRLGLSKLFSNLKINKNNITEDDIGFMITPRINAASRMGHPLDAFKLLTASDEAEAEAYVKHLDNINNERKVMVAGIVKEAKKKIKEKIESEGEKVVIVLGNPNWRPALLGLAAGSIAEEYNRPVFLWGRSHFATPFAQGYGGSKKASRDEENVLKGSCRSDGAVDLVALMERAKDNFIEFGGHKLSGGFSVLFEKIHTLEDALIEASTHIVNNEPEILVDAELKLENISENSVAEILKLAPFGAGNEKPLFIFRDILPEKINRFGKTKEHLSINFSDGLHIIRAISFFTSPDQFGDALKEGIKTNLVANIEKSFYNGSSEIRLRIVDFF
;
A
#
# COMPACT_ATOMS: atom_id res chain seq x y z
N MET A 1 35.66 21.24 -14.95
CA MET A 1 34.84 22.09 -14.08
C MET A 1 33.69 21.21 -13.59
N CYS A 2 33.74 20.81 -12.34
CA CYS A 2 32.65 20.02 -11.74
C CYS A 2 31.56 21.03 -11.40
N ASP A 3 30.52 21.08 -12.19
CA ASP A 3 29.33 21.84 -11.88
C ASP A 3 28.59 21.16 -10.74
N ILE A 4 28.50 21.90 -9.68
CA ILE A 4 27.86 21.63 -8.43
C ILE A 4 26.38 21.33 -8.71
N ILE A 5 25.97 20.10 -8.50
CA ILE A 5 24.55 19.78 -8.29
C ILE A 5 24.16 20.49 -7.01
N ILE A 6 23.52 21.65 -7.13
CA ILE A 6 22.85 22.29 -6.00
C ILE A 6 21.68 21.39 -5.66
N LEU A 7 21.91 20.46 -4.76
CA LEU A 7 20.86 19.82 -4.00
C LEU A 7 20.11 20.95 -3.29
N MET A 8 18.89 21.26 -3.74
CA MET A 8 18.02 22.19 -3.04
C MET A 8 17.92 21.71 -1.60
N SER A 9 18.43 22.49 -0.64
CA SER A 9 18.39 22.13 0.77
C SER A 9 16.94 22.14 1.23
N LYS A 10 16.40 20.97 1.57
CA LYS A 10 15.06 20.86 2.16
C LYS A 10 14.99 21.77 3.38
N LYS A 11 13.96 22.59 3.46
CA LYS A 11 13.76 23.48 4.60
C LYS A 11 13.06 22.72 5.72
N TYR A 12 13.72 22.57 6.86
CA TYR A 12 13.15 21.98 8.06
C TYR A 12 12.76 23.04 9.07
N SER A 13 11.53 22.96 9.61
CA SER A 13 11.10 23.79 10.73
C SER A 13 10.53 22.94 11.85
N VAL A 14 10.83 23.31 13.08
CA VAL A 14 10.33 22.62 14.27
C VAL A 14 8.96 23.18 14.64
N LYS A 15 7.97 22.30 14.83
CA LYS A 15 6.64 22.70 15.33
C LYS A 15 6.78 23.43 16.66
N PRO A 16 5.95 24.47 16.93
CA PRO A 16 6.02 25.21 18.19
C PRO A 16 5.91 24.30 19.40
N LYS A 17 6.83 24.46 20.37
CA LYS A 17 6.79 23.74 21.64
C LYS A 17 5.67 24.32 22.51
N VAL A 18 4.70 23.45 22.87
CA VAL A 18 3.56 23.78 23.73
C VAL A 18 3.65 23.04 25.07
N PHE A 19 4.21 21.82 25.05
CA PHE A 19 4.31 20.95 26.22
C PHE A 19 5.76 20.54 26.48
N ASP A 20 6.14 20.43 27.76
CA ASP A 20 7.44 19.86 28.15
C ASP A 20 7.44 18.33 28.06
N ASN A 21 6.31 17.71 28.30
CA ASN A 21 6.14 16.28 28.15
C ASN A 21 6.08 15.91 26.66
N LEU A 22 6.97 15.00 26.21
CA LEU A 22 7.12 14.64 24.80
C LEU A 22 5.84 14.03 24.21
N ILE A 23 5.17 13.11 24.93
CA ILE A 23 3.96 12.46 24.40
C ILE A 23 2.82 13.45 24.24
N GLU A 24 2.67 14.40 25.18
CA GLU A 24 1.68 15.47 25.11
C GLU A 24 1.94 16.37 23.89
N GLN A 25 3.21 16.73 23.66
CA GLN A 25 3.62 17.50 22.49
C GLN A 25 3.31 16.76 21.19
N LEU A 26 3.63 15.47 21.11
CA LEU A 26 3.39 14.64 19.92
C LEU A 26 1.89 14.44 19.64
N LEU A 27 1.06 14.31 20.66
CA LEU A 27 -0.39 14.24 20.51
C LEU A 27 -0.96 15.59 20.04
N TYR A 28 -0.50 16.70 20.63
CA TYR A 28 -0.90 18.04 20.21
C TYR A 28 -0.53 18.32 18.75
N ASN A 29 0.66 17.92 18.33
CA ASN A 29 1.12 18.03 16.94
C ASN A 29 0.22 17.28 15.93
N ARG A 30 -0.51 16.26 16.39
CA ARG A 30 -1.49 15.47 15.62
C ARG A 30 -2.91 16.02 15.68
N GLY A 31 -3.09 17.18 16.33
CA GLY A 31 -4.40 17.79 16.53
C GLY A 31 -5.25 17.14 17.63
N ILE A 32 -4.67 16.23 18.43
CA ILE A 32 -5.32 15.53 19.55
C ILE A 32 -5.14 16.41 20.80
N LYS A 33 -6.21 17.08 21.24
CA LYS A 33 -6.11 18.14 22.25
C LYS A 33 -6.85 17.84 23.54
N THR A 34 -7.98 17.12 23.47
CA THR A 34 -8.80 16.81 24.65
C THR A 34 -8.41 15.46 25.26
N GLU A 35 -8.63 15.30 26.58
CA GLU A 35 -8.36 14.02 27.26
C GLU A 35 -9.16 12.85 26.65
N ALA A 36 -10.39 13.09 26.20
CA ALA A 36 -11.19 12.06 25.54
C ALA A 36 -10.59 11.62 24.17
N GLU A 37 -10.05 12.58 23.41
CA GLU A 37 -9.35 12.26 22.14
C GLU A 37 -8.04 11.51 22.41
N LYS A 38 -7.29 11.93 23.44
CA LYS A 38 -6.04 11.26 23.85
C LYS A 38 -6.31 9.81 24.26
N ASP A 39 -7.31 9.58 25.12
CA ASP A 39 -7.68 8.24 25.55
C ASP A 39 -8.12 7.38 24.36
N LYS A 40 -9.00 7.92 23.51
CA LYS A 40 -9.43 7.21 22.29
C LYS A 40 -8.26 6.84 21.38
N PHE A 41 -7.27 7.71 21.23
CA PHE A 41 -6.13 7.50 20.37
C PHE A 41 -5.12 6.50 20.95
N LEU A 42 -4.78 6.64 22.24
CA LEU A 42 -3.80 5.80 22.93
C LEU A 42 -4.36 4.43 23.31
N ASN A 43 -5.66 4.36 23.62
CA ASN A 43 -6.37 3.16 24.05
C ASN A 43 -7.54 2.83 23.12
N PRO A 44 -7.29 2.42 21.86
CA PRO A 44 -8.35 2.04 20.93
C PRO A 44 -9.25 0.94 21.53
N ASP A 45 -10.56 1.18 21.57
CA ASP A 45 -11.56 0.22 22.06
C ASP A 45 -12.31 -0.38 20.88
N PHE A 46 -12.25 -1.70 20.73
CA PHE A 46 -12.84 -2.44 19.61
C PHE A 46 -14.37 -2.35 19.56
N VAL A 47 -15.03 -2.15 20.69
CA VAL A 47 -16.50 -2.10 20.74
C VAL A 47 -17.00 -0.65 20.58
N LYS A 48 -16.33 0.30 21.23
CA LYS A 48 -16.81 1.69 21.29
C LYS A 48 -16.38 2.54 20.10
N HIS A 49 -15.25 2.20 19.47
CA HIS A 49 -14.64 3.05 18.47
C HIS A 49 -14.80 2.54 17.03
N LEU A 50 -15.49 1.40 16.83
CA LEU A 50 -15.96 0.95 15.53
C LEU A 50 -17.37 1.50 15.25
N HIS A 51 -17.64 1.84 14.00
CA HIS A 51 -18.94 2.33 13.57
C HIS A 51 -19.92 1.20 13.24
N ASP A 52 -21.22 1.46 13.38
CA ASP A 52 -22.26 0.54 12.97
C ASP A 52 -22.14 0.24 11.47
N PRO A 53 -21.95 -1.03 11.06
CA PRO A 53 -21.83 -1.40 9.66
C PRO A 53 -23.07 -1.06 8.82
N PHE A 54 -24.24 -0.95 9.44
CA PHE A 54 -25.48 -0.61 8.73
C PHE A 54 -25.59 0.88 8.34
N LEU A 55 -24.62 1.71 8.72
CA LEU A 55 -24.48 3.08 8.21
C LEU A 55 -23.89 3.11 6.78
N LEU A 56 -23.25 2.02 6.34
CA LEU A 56 -22.82 1.87 4.94
C LEU A 56 -24.02 1.73 4.02
N PRO A 57 -24.02 2.41 2.87
CA PRO A 57 -25.13 2.32 1.91
C PRO A 57 -25.32 0.88 1.44
N ASP A 58 -26.57 0.52 1.14
CA ASP A 58 -27.02 -0.79 0.68
C ASP A 58 -26.61 -2.00 1.55
N MET A 59 -25.96 -1.81 2.71
CA MET A 59 -25.54 -2.91 3.59
C MET A 59 -26.69 -3.86 3.95
N LYS A 60 -27.88 -3.30 4.25
CA LYS A 60 -29.07 -4.14 4.55
C LYS A 60 -29.49 -5.01 3.36
N LYS A 61 -29.40 -4.49 2.12
CA LYS A 61 -29.71 -5.24 0.91
C LYS A 61 -28.69 -6.35 0.67
N ALA A 62 -27.39 -6.03 0.81
CA ALA A 62 -26.29 -6.98 0.67
C ALA A 62 -26.45 -8.15 1.66
N VAL A 63 -26.63 -7.85 2.94
CA VAL A 63 -26.83 -8.84 3.99
C VAL A 63 -28.02 -9.74 3.71
N LYS A 64 -29.20 -9.16 3.37
CA LYS A 64 -30.40 -9.93 3.05
C LYS A 64 -30.16 -10.88 1.88
N ARG A 65 -29.46 -10.44 0.85
CA ARG A 65 -29.20 -11.26 -0.35
C ARG A 65 -28.22 -12.41 -0.06
N ILE A 66 -27.15 -12.13 0.69
CA ILE A 66 -26.16 -13.15 1.08
C ILE A 66 -26.80 -14.21 1.98
N LEU A 67 -27.55 -13.80 3.01
CA LEU A 67 -28.26 -14.74 3.89
C LEU A 67 -29.26 -15.62 3.12
N LYS A 68 -29.93 -15.06 2.10
CA LYS A 68 -30.80 -15.83 1.20
C LYS A 68 -30.00 -16.86 0.39
N ALA A 69 -28.84 -16.46 -0.17
CA ALA A 69 -27.98 -17.36 -0.95
C ALA A 69 -27.47 -18.52 -0.09
N VAL A 70 -26.94 -18.23 1.10
CA VAL A 70 -26.45 -19.23 2.04
C VAL A 70 -27.57 -20.20 2.45
N LYS A 71 -28.77 -19.67 2.80
CA LYS A 71 -29.92 -20.49 3.17
C LYS A 71 -30.39 -21.43 2.06
N ASN A 72 -30.36 -20.96 0.82
CA ASN A 72 -30.81 -21.72 -0.35
C ASN A 72 -29.70 -22.61 -0.96
N GLY A 73 -28.48 -22.56 -0.44
CA GLY A 73 -27.32 -23.24 -1.02
C GLY A 73 -26.96 -22.76 -2.42
N GLU A 74 -27.25 -21.48 -2.73
CA GLU A 74 -26.90 -20.90 -4.04
C GLU A 74 -25.39 -20.80 -4.20
N ARG A 75 -24.86 -21.02 -5.40
CA ARG A 75 -23.43 -20.90 -5.67
C ARG A 75 -23.02 -19.42 -5.73
N ILE A 76 -22.00 -19.04 -4.94
CA ILE A 76 -21.49 -17.67 -4.79
C ILE A 76 -20.13 -17.54 -5.47
N GLY A 77 -19.93 -16.50 -6.29
CA GLY A 77 -18.62 -16.07 -6.78
C GLY A 77 -18.07 -14.94 -5.90
N ILE A 78 -16.82 -15.05 -5.52
CA ILE A 78 -16.07 -13.98 -4.84
C ILE A 78 -15.03 -13.48 -5.83
N TRP A 79 -15.19 -12.26 -6.30
CA TRP A 79 -14.24 -11.61 -7.20
C TRP A 79 -13.43 -10.57 -6.43
N SER A 80 -12.14 -10.76 -6.26
CA SER A 80 -11.30 -9.79 -5.54
C SER A 80 -10.23 -9.19 -6.43
N ASP A 81 -9.83 -7.95 -6.14
CA ASP A 81 -8.62 -7.39 -6.76
C ASP A 81 -7.38 -8.21 -6.39
N TYR A 82 -6.31 -8.01 -7.14
CA TYR A 82 -5.09 -8.81 -7.15
C TYR A 82 -3.95 -8.26 -6.27
N ASP A 83 -4.20 -7.29 -5.42
CA ASP A 83 -3.18 -6.66 -4.58
C ASP A 83 -3.27 -7.02 -3.09
N ALA A 84 -2.47 -6.36 -2.25
CA ALA A 84 -2.42 -6.63 -0.82
C ALA A 84 -3.58 -6.01 -0.01
N ASP A 85 -4.63 -5.51 -0.68
CA ASP A 85 -5.94 -5.22 -0.11
C ASP A 85 -6.97 -6.24 -0.64
N GLY A 86 -7.16 -6.35 -1.96
CA GLY A 86 -8.13 -7.26 -2.55
C GLY A 86 -7.90 -8.73 -2.20
N ILE A 87 -6.65 -9.22 -2.25
CA ILE A 87 -6.31 -10.62 -1.92
C ILE A 87 -6.66 -10.97 -0.46
N PRO A 88 -6.24 -10.17 0.56
CA PRO A 88 -6.68 -10.40 1.94
C PRO A 88 -8.20 -10.32 2.11
N GLY A 89 -8.88 -9.41 1.40
CA GLY A 89 -10.33 -9.30 1.41
C GLY A 89 -11.03 -10.54 0.87
N GLY A 90 -10.52 -11.10 -0.25
CA GLY A 90 -10.98 -12.37 -0.80
C GLY A 90 -10.77 -13.53 0.17
N ALA A 91 -9.58 -13.63 0.79
CA ALA A 91 -9.27 -14.64 1.80
C ALA A 91 -10.14 -14.48 3.07
N LEU A 92 -10.42 -13.24 3.46
CA LEU A 92 -11.29 -12.91 4.59
C LEU A 92 -12.71 -13.44 4.40
N LEU A 93 -13.32 -13.19 3.25
CA LEU A 93 -14.68 -13.66 2.95
C LEU A 93 -14.71 -15.18 2.72
N HIS A 94 -13.68 -15.75 2.10
CA HIS A 94 -13.48 -17.19 1.96
C HIS A 94 -13.52 -17.88 3.34
N ASP A 95 -12.67 -17.42 4.25
CA ASP A 95 -12.57 -18.01 5.58
C ASP A 95 -13.84 -17.82 6.40
N PHE A 96 -14.53 -16.69 6.24
CA PHE A 96 -15.81 -16.47 6.87
C PHE A 96 -16.86 -17.47 6.39
N PHE A 97 -16.99 -17.73 5.07
CA PHE A 97 -17.89 -18.75 4.56
C PHE A 97 -17.54 -20.15 5.06
N LYS A 98 -16.26 -20.51 5.06
CA LYS A 98 -15.81 -21.76 5.69
C LYS A 98 -16.17 -21.84 7.17
N LEU A 99 -15.99 -20.75 7.90
CA LEU A 99 -16.28 -20.67 9.33
C LEU A 99 -17.76 -20.92 9.65
N ILE A 100 -18.68 -20.47 8.77
CA ILE A 100 -20.13 -20.69 8.91
C ILE A 100 -20.62 -22.00 8.27
N GLY A 101 -19.70 -22.85 7.79
CA GLY A 101 -20.05 -24.15 7.17
C GLY A 101 -20.68 -24.02 5.77
N PHE A 102 -20.42 -22.92 5.07
CA PHE A 102 -20.88 -22.74 3.69
C PHE A 102 -19.72 -22.96 2.72
N ASP A 103 -19.83 -24.01 1.87
CA ASP A 103 -18.76 -24.43 0.95
C ASP A 103 -19.08 -24.21 -0.54
N ASN A 104 -20.33 -23.80 -0.87
CA ASN A 104 -20.73 -23.64 -2.27
C ASN A 104 -20.36 -22.26 -2.82
N PHE A 105 -19.07 -21.98 -2.84
CA PHE A 105 -18.52 -20.75 -3.41
C PHE A 105 -17.19 -20.99 -4.12
N ILE A 106 -16.80 -20.04 -4.98
CA ILE A 106 -15.50 -20.01 -5.65
C ILE A 106 -14.88 -18.62 -5.53
N ASN A 107 -13.55 -18.58 -5.50
CA ASN A 107 -12.78 -17.33 -5.55
C ASN A 107 -12.24 -17.12 -6.96
N TYR A 108 -12.39 -15.93 -7.48
CA TYR A 108 -11.84 -15.47 -8.74
C TYR A 108 -10.95 -14.23 -8.51
N ILE A 109 -9.73 -14.26 -9.02
CA ILE A 109 -8.81 -13.14 -8.93
C ILE A 109 -8.23 -12.94 -10.33
N PRO A 110 -8.49 -11.80 -11.00
CA PRO A 110 -8.08 -11.59 -12.38
C PRO A 110 -6.56 -11.55 -12.52
N ASP A 111 -6.05 -12.02 -13.65
CA ASP A 111 -4.64 -11.86 -13.99
C ASP A 111 -4.35 -10.42 -14.39
N ARG A 112 -3.48 -9.75 -13.63
CA ARG A 112 -3.12 -8.34 -13.83
C ARG A 112 -2.64 -8.02 -15.24
N HIS A 113 -1.97 -8.96 -15.92
CA HIS A 113 -1.32 -8.73 -17.20
C HIS A 113 -2.25 -9.01 -18.38
N ILE A 114 -3.19 -9.95 -18.22
CA ILE A 114 -4.09 -10.42 -19.27
C ILE A 114 -5.46 -9.75 -19.15
N GLU A 115 -6.00 -9.67 -17.93
CA GLU A 115 -7.36 -9.25 -17.67
C GLU A 115 -7.47 -7.80 -17.15
N GLY A 116 -6.40 -7.30 -16.53
CA GLY A 116 -6.35 -5.94 -16.01
C GLY A 116 -6.95 -5.81 -14.61
N TYR A 117 -7.33 -4.58 -14.23
CA TYR A 117 -7.97 -4.24 -12.97
C TYR A 117 -9.51 -4.26 -13.12
N GLY A 118 -10.21 -4.69 -12.07
CA GLY A 118 -11.67 -4.71 -12.03
C GLY A 118 -12.26 -5.97 -12.65
N LEU A 119 -13.55 -5.89 -13.00
CA LEU A 119 -14.25 -6.99 -13.66
C LEU A 119 -13.94 -7.01 -15.15
N ASN A 120 -14.04 -8.20 -15.74
CA ASN A 120 -13.93 -8.38 -17.19
C ASN A 120 -14.97 -9.38 -17.71
N SER A 121 -15.34 -9.25 -18.97
CA SER A 121 -16.40 -10.07 -19.57
C SER A 121 -16.06 -11.55 -19.62
N ASP A 122 -14.79 -11.91 -19.89
CA ASP A 122 -14.37 -13.31 -20.02
C ASP A 122 -14.50 -14.05 -18.68
N GLY A 123 -14.04 -13.44 -17.58
CA GLY A 123 -14.18 -14.00 -16.23
C GLY A 123 -15.64 -14.08 -15.77
N ILE A 124 -16.47 -13.10 -16.13
CA ILE A 124 -17.93 -13.15 -15.85
C ILE A 124 -18.59 -14.31 -16.59
N GLU A 125 -18.21 -14.56 -17.85
CA GLU A 125 -18.73 -15.71 -18.61
C GLU A 125 -18.26 -17.04 -18.02
N GLU A 126 -17.03 -17.12 -17.50
CA GLU A 126 -16.53 -18.29 -16.79
C GLU A 126 -17.35 -18.56 -15.53
N LEU A 127 -17.61 -17.54 -14.71
CA LEU A 127 -18.45 -17.65 -13.54
C LEU A 127 -19.90 -18.04 -13.89
N ALA A 128 -20.42 -17.57 -15.02
CA ALA A 128 -21.76 -17.97 -15.49
C ALA A 128 -21.83 -19.45 -15.86
N LYS A 129 -20.77 -20.00 -16.53
CA LYS A 129 -20.65 -21.45 -16.80
C LYS A 129 -20.63 -22.27 -15.52
N ASP A 130 -20.02 -21.72 -14.47
CA ASP A 130 -19.99 -22.29 -13.13
C ASP A 130 -21.32 -22.14 -12.35
N LYS A 131 -22.35 -21.61 -13.00
CA LYS A 131 -23.72 -21.42 -12.45
C LYS A 131 -23.76 -20.51 -11.23
N ILE A 132 -22.88 -19.53 -11.13
CA ILE A 132 -22.92 -18.53 -10.08
C ILE A 132 -24.25 -17.77 -10.12
N LYS A 133 -24.89 -17.61 -8.95
CA LYS A 133 -26.15 -16.85 -8.77
C LYS A 133 -25.94 -15.52 -8.08
N LEU A 134 -24.89 -15.43 -7.28
CA LEU A 134 -24.50 -14.22 -6.57
C LEU A 134 -23.02 -13.98 -6.76
N LEU A 135 -22.66 -12.83 -7.30
CA LEU A 135 -21.27 -12.35 -7.41
C LEU A 135 -21.04 -11.27 -6.35
N ILE A 136 -19.99 -11.43 -5.56
CA ILE A 136 -19.56 -10.43 -4.57
C ILE A 136 -18.19 -9.93 -5.01
N THR A 137 -18.08 -8.63 -5.33
CA THR A 137 -16.79 -8.03 -5.68
C THR A 137 -16.14 -7.44 -4.44
N ILE A 138 -14.83 -7.47 -4.39
CA ILE A 138 -14.01 -6.99 -3.28
C ILE A 138 -12.91 -6.10 -3.82
N ASP A 139 -12.87 -4.86 -3.33
CA ASP A 139 -11.87 -3.86 -3.68
C ASP A 139 -11.87 -3.49 -5.19
N CYS A 140 -13.00 -3.67 -5.83
CA CYS A 140 -13.25 -3.33 -7.23
C CYS A 140 -14.76 -3.31 -7.52
N GLY A 141 -15.12 -2.87 -8.71
CA GLY A 141 -16.49 -2.97 -9.21
C GLY A 141 -17.25 -1.65 -9.33
N ILE A 142 -16.87 -0.61 -8.57
CA ILE A 142 -17.61 0.67 -8.57
C ILE A 142 -17.59 1.40 -9.92
N ARG A 143 -16.65 1.06 -10.80
CA ARG A 143 -16.47 1.66 -12.13
C ARG A 143 -16.86 0.73 -13.28
N ASP A 144 -17.18 -0.53 -13.01
CA ASP A 144 -17.31 -1.61 -13.99
C ASP A 144 -18.77 -1.75 -14.47
N HIS A 145 -19.32 -0.63 -15.00
CA HIS A 145 -20.75 -0.54 -15.40
C HIS A 145 -21.16 -1.59 -16.42
N LYS A 146 -20.35 -1.80 -17.46
CA LYS A 146 -20.64 -2.74 -18.56
C LYS A 146 -20.59 -4.19 -18.10
N GLU A 147 -19.61 -4.48 -17.27
CA GLU A 147 -19.35 -5.81 -16.71
C GLU A 147 -20.46 -6.21 -15.73
N ILE A 148 -20.92 -5.27 -14.90
CA ILE A 148 -22.07 -5.46 -13.99
C ILE A 148 -23.37 -5.70 -14.78
N GLU A 149 -23.60 -4.93 -15.84
CA GLU A 149 -24.76 -5.14 -16.72
C GLU A 149 -24.69 -6.51 -17.42
N HIS A 150 -23.49 -6.92 -17.84
CA HIS A 150 -23.25 -8.23 -18.46
C HIS A 150 -23.54 -9.37 -17.48
N ALA A 151 -23.03 -9.31 -16.24
CA ALA A 151 -23.31 -10.27 -15.19
C ALA A 151 -24.80 -10.41 -14.92
N LYS A 152 -25.53 -9.28 -14.86
CA LYS A 152 -26.98 -9.24 -14.69
C LYS A 152 -27.71 -9.92 -15.84
N LYS A 153 -27.30 -9.69 -17.12
CA LYS A 153 -27.87 -10.38 -18.29
C LYS A 153 -27.68 -11.89 -18.25
N LEU A 154 -26.58 -12.36 -17.64
CA LEU A 154 -26.31 -13.78 -17.41
C LEU A 154 -27.01 -14.37 -16.17
N GLY A 155 -27.84 -13.57 -15.50
CA GLY A 155 -28.67 -14.01 -14.38
C GLY A 155 -27.96 -14.08 -13.04
N MET A 156 -26.90 -13.33 -12.85
CA MET A 156 -26.19 -13.14 -11.59
C MET A 156 -26.64 -11.85 -10.89
N ASP A 157 -26.98 -11.94 -9.61
CA ASP A 157 -27.06 -10.76 -8.75
C ASP A 157 -25.64 -10.33 -8.37
N VAL A 158 -25.38 -9.02 -8.36
CA VAL A 158 -24.05 -8.49 -8.02
C VAL A 158 -24.13 -7.62 -6.76
N ILE A 159 -23.24 -7.88 -5.81
CA ILE A 159 -22.95 -7.05 -4.64
C ILE A 159 -21.55 -6.52 -4.78
N ILE A 160 -21.40 -5.20 -4.77
CA ILE A 160 -20.10 -4.52 -4.83
C ILE A 160 -19.69 -4.15 -3.40
N THR A 161 -18.49 -4.59 -2.96
CA THR A 161 -17.80 -4.06 -1.78
C THR A 161 -16.52 -3.38 -2.23
N ASP A 162 -16.50 -2.07 -2.16
CA ASP A 162 -15.42 -1.26 -2.75
C ASP A 162 -15.19 0.02 -1.93
N HIS A 163 -14.05 0.65 -2.09
CA HIS A 163 -13.69 1.90 -1.44
C HIS A 163 -13.15 2.95 -2.42
N HIS A 164 -13.09 2.63 -3.69
CA HIS A 164 -12.64 3.55 -4.74
C HIS A 164 -13.66 4.65 -5.02
N GLU A 165 -13.19 5.74 -5.64
CA GLU A 165 -14.06 6.84 -6.08
C GLU A 165 -14.95 6.36 -7.23
N GLN A 166 -16.22 6.73 -7.16
CA GLN A 166 -17.14 6.52 -8.28
C GLN A 166 -16.76 7.41 -9.46
N SER A 167 -16.97 6.92 -10.67
CA SER A 167 -16.95 7.72 -11.89
C SER A 167 -18.41 8.01 -12.32
N ASN A 168 -18.70 8.24 -13.52
CA ASN A 168 -19.98 8.56 -14.19
C ASN A 168 -21.27 7.89 -13.60
N GLY A 169 -21.54 8.08 -12.31
CA GLY A 169 -22.68 7.48 -11.61
C GLY A 169 -22.35 6.12 -10.96
N LEU A 170 -23.37 5.39 -10.52
CA LEU A 170 -23.25 4.07 -9.91
C LEU A 170 -23.65 2.98 -10.91
N PRO A 171 -22.95 1.83 -10.96
CA PRO A 171 -23.37 0.70 -11.77
C PRO A 171 -24.69 0.09 -11.25
N GLU A 172 -25.43 -0.61 -12.11
CA GLU A 172 -26.72 -1.23 -11.78
C GLU A 172 -26.58 -2.54 -11.00
N ALA A 173 -25.78 -2.55 -9.93
CA ALA A 173 -25.67 -3.69 -9.03
C ALA A 173 -26.86 -3.77 -8.07
N LEU A 174 -27.14 -4.98 -7.54
CA LEU A 174 -28.17 -5.19 -6.53
C LEU A 174 -27.89 -4.39 -5.24
N ALA A 175 -26.62 -4.32 -4.84
CA ALA A 175 -26.18 -3.54 -3.69
C ALA A 175 -24.75 -3.04 -3.93
N ILE A 176 -24.48 -1.81 -3.49
CA ILE A 176 -23.15 -1.19 -3.56
C ILE A 176 -22.77 -0.68 -2.18
N VAL A 177 -21.89 -1.42 -1.53
CA VAL A 177 -21.35 -1.09 -0.20
C VAL A 177 -20.03 -0.36 -0.40
N ASN A 178 -20.09 0.97 -0.36
CA ASN A 178 -18.90 1.82 -0.52
C ASN A 178 -19.05 3.08 0.35
N PRO A 179 -18.09 3.36 1.24
CA PRO A 179 -18.16 4.50 2.16
C PRO A 179 -18.08 5.85 1.45
N LYS A 180 -17.48 5.93 0.27
CA LYS A 180 -17.30 7.16 -0.51
C LYS A 180 -18.51 7.56 -1.39
N ARG A 181 -19.56 6.75 -1.42
CA ARG A 181 -20.80 7.15 -2.13
C ARG A 181 -21.32 8.46 -1.57
N ALA A 182 -21.86 9.30 -2.44
CA ALA A 182 -22.40 10.62 -2.08
C ALA A 182 -23.55 10.55 -1.03
N ASP A 183 -24.33 9.47 -1.03
CA ASP A 183 -25.42 9.22 -0.09
C ASP A 183 -24.97 8.47 1.19
N SER A 184 -23.69 8.15 1.32
CA SER A 184 -23.16 7.43 2.46
C SER A 184 -23.18 8.28 3.74
N LYS A 185 -23.74 7.70 4.80
CA LYS A 185 -23.71 8.25 6.17
C LYS A 185 -22.61 7.66 7.03
N TYR A 186 -21.78 6.78 6.48
CA TYR A 186 -20.69 6.16 7.19
C TYR A 186 -19.63 7.21 7.56
N PRO A 187 -19.22 7.32 8.84
CA PRO A 187 -18.33 8.39 9.26
C PRO A 187 -16.92 8.27 8.67
N GLU A 188 -16.36 7.04 8.57
CA GLU A 188 -15.05 6.81 7.99
C GLU A 188 -15.15 6.62 6.47
N LYS A 189 -14.70 7.63 5.73
CA LYS A 189 -14.78 7.62 4.25
C LYS A 189 -13.61 6.89 3.59
N ILE A 190 -12.48 6.82 4.27
CA ILE A 190 -11.23 6.26 3.75
C ILE A 190 -10.91 5.00 4.54
N ILE A 191 -11.56 3.89 4.20
CA ILE A 191 -11.31 2.56 4.75
C ILE A 191 -10.89 1.65 3.58
N CYS A 192 -9.97 0.70 3.78
CA CYS A 192 -9.53 -0.21 2.72
C CYS A 192 -10.63 -1.20 2.28
N GLY A 193 -10.52 -1.79 1.09
CA GLY A 193 -11.51 -2.73 0.55
C GLY A 193 -11.75 -3.93 1.46
N THR A 194 -10.68 -4.53 2.02
CA THR A 194 -10.79 -5.58 3.06
C THR A 194 -11.53 -5.08 4.30
N GLY A 195 -11.36 -3.82 4.69
CA GLY A 195 -12.11 -3.19 5.79
C GLY A 195 -13.61 -3.11 5.50
N VAL A 196 -14.00 -2.83 4.26
CA VAL A 196 -15.41 -2.87 3.83
C VAL A 196 -15.98 -4.29 3.91
N VAL A 197 -15.21 -5.30 3.50
CA VAL A 197 -15.59 -6.72 3.66
C VAL A 197 -15.74 -7.09 5.13
N TRP A 198 -14.85 -6.62 6.00
CA TRP A 198 -14.98 -6.82 7.44
C TRP A 198 -16.29 -6.25 7.98
N LYS A 199 -16.68 -5.04 7.55
CA LYS A 199 -17.97 -4.44 7.93
C LYS A 199 -19.16 -5.25 7.40
N LEU A 200 -19.05 -5.86 6.22
CA LEU A 200 -20.06 -6.78 5.70
C LEU A 200 -20.18 -8.03 6.60
N ILE A 201 -19.07 -8.61 7.04
CA ILE A 201 -19.05 -9.76 7.95
C ILE A 201 -19.67 -9.40 9.31
N GLU A 202 -19.34 -8.22 9.88
CA GLU A 202 -19.97 -7.73 11.10
C GLU A 202 -21.50 -7.60 10.93
N ALA A 203 -21.96 -7.02 9.81
CA ALA A 203 -23.38 -6.87 9.52
C ALA A 203 -24.10 -8.22 9.35
N LEU A 204 -23.47 -9.19 8.67
CA LEU A 204 -24.00 -10.55 8.52
C LEU A 204 -24.16 -11.22 9.90
N ARG A 205 -23.16 -11.11 10.77
CA ARG A 205 -23.21 -11.64 12.13
C ARG A 205 -24.34 -11.01 12.95
N LEU A 206 -24.44 -9.69 12.95
CA LEU A 206 -25.48 -8.95 13.67
C LEU A 206 -26.88 -9.32 13.18
N ALA A 207 -27.09 -9.42 11.88
CA ALA A 207 -28.37 -9.80 11.29
C ALA A 207 -28.76 -11.26 11.61
N SER A 208 -27.80 -12.18 11.63
CA SER A 208 -28.02 -13.57 11.99
C SER A 208 -28.44 -13.71 13.47
N LEU A 209 -27.78 -12.98 14.36
CA LEU A 209 -28.14 -12.93 15.78
C LEU A 209 -29.55 -12.35 15.99
N ALA A 210 -29.89 -11.28 15.30
CA ALA A 210 -31.21 -10.63 15.41
C ALA A 210 -32.37 -11.54 14.93
N GLN A 211 -32.09 -12.48 14.02
CA GLN A 211 -33.06 -13.47 13.56
C GLN A 211 -33.21 -14.69 14.50
N GLY A 212 -32.49 -14.72 15.63
CA GLY A 212 -32.46 -15.85 16.53
C GLY A 212 -31.81 -17.10 15.91
N LYS A 213 -31.05 -16.95 14.85
CA LYS A 213 -30.34 -18.01 14.11
C LYS A 213 -28.86 -17.63 14.02
N PRO A 214 -28.12 -17.57 15.14
CA PRO A 214 -26.71 -17.31 15.09
C PRO A 214 -26.04 -18.37 14.22
N PHE A 215 -25.06 -17.94 13.41
CA PHE A 215 -24.19 -18.89 12.73
C PHE A 215 -23.60 -19.86 13.76
N ASP A 216 -23.55 -21.14 13.40
CA ASP A 216 -23.08 -22.21 14.30
C ASP A 216 -21.54 -22.19 14.43
N PHE A 217 -21.02 -21.09 14.98
CA PHE A 217 -19.63 -21.03 15.41
C PHE A 217 -19.52 -20.32 16.77
N ALA A 218 -18.52 -20.70 17.55
CA ALA A 218 -18.30 -20.08 18.86
C ALA A 218 -18.12 -18.57 18.71
N GLN A 219 -18.89 -17.79 19.49
CA GLN A 219 -18.85 -16.34 19.48
C GLN A 219 -17.42 -15.81 19.59
N GLY A 220 -17.05 -14.89 18.70
CA GLY A 220 -15.74 -14.26 18.66
C GLY A 220 -14.69 -14.97 17.82
N LYS A 221 -14.99 -16.09 17.15
CA LYS A 221 -14.04 -16.72 16.22
C LYS A 221 -13.76 -15.83 15.01
N GLU A 222 -14.74 -15.04 14.58
CA GLU A 222 -14.57 -14.06 13.49
C GLU A 222 -13.48 -13.03 13.79
N LYS A 223 -13.21 -12.74 15.05
CA LYS A 223 -12.15 -11.77 15.44
C LYS A 223 -10.75 -12.24 15.06
N TRP A 224 -10.55 -13.54 14.87
CA TRP A 224 -9.28 -14.05 14.38
C TRP A 224 -9.00 -13.66 12.93
N LEU A 225 -10.04 -13.33 12.16
CA LEU A 225 -9.94 -12.83 10.79
C LEU A 225 -9.40 -11.39 10.71
N LEU A 226 -9.30 -10.68 11.84
CA LEU A 226 -8.68 -9.34 11.91
C LEU A 226 -7.20 -9.34 11.54
N ASP A 227 -6.54 -10.50 11.49
CA ASP A 227 -5.18 -10.61 10.97
C ASP A 227 -5.10 -10.13 9.50
N LEU A 228 -6.08 -10.51 8.66
CA LEU A 228 -6.16 -10.06 7.27
C LEU A 228 -6.58 -8.60 7.15
N VAL A 229 -7.48 -8.15 8.03
CA VAL A 229 -7.93 -6.75 8.05
C VAL A 229 -6.78 -5.81 8.42
N GLY A 230 -5.99 -6.16 9.44
CA GLY A 230 -4.82 -5.36 9.82
C GLY A 230 -3.73 -5.37 8.75
N LEU A 231 -3.52 -6.52 8.12
CA LEU A 231 -2.60 -6.65 6.98
C LEU A 231 -3.00 -5.70 5.86
N ALA A 232 -4.25 -5.74 5.42
CA ALA A 232 -4.75 -4.89 4.33
C ALA A 232 -4.77 -3.40 4.70
N THR A 233 -5.27 -3.04 5.89
CA THR A 233 -5.32 -1.64 6.35
C THR A 233 -3.94 -0.97 6.32
N LEU A 234 -2.89 -1.71 6.71
CA LEU A 234 -1.51 -1.23 6.68
C LEU A 234 -0.90 -1.27 5.28
N SER A 235 -1.32 -2.22 4.44
CA SER A 235 -0.81 -2.38 3.07
C SER A 235 -1.35 -1.33 2.10
N ASP A 236 -2.63 -0.98 2.23
CA ASP A 236 -3.33 0.01 1.40
C ASP A 236 -3.03 1.46 1.83
N MET A 237 -2.29 1.64 2.92
CA MET A 237 -1.84 2.94 3.41
C MET A 237 -2.98 3.93 3.70
N VAL A 238 -4.16 3.45 4.10
CA VAL A 238 -5.26 4.31 4.56
C VAL A 238 -4.85 5.07 5.83
N PRO A 239 -5.38 6.29 6.08
CA PRO A 239 -5.03 7.08 7.25
C PRO A 239 -5.29 6.31 8.56
N LEU A 240 -4.26 6.15 9.41
CA LEU A 240 -4.33 5.42 10.69
C LEU A 240 -4.91 6.28 11.82
N VAL A 241 -6.07 6.85 11.54
CA VAL A 241 -6.90 7.63 12.48
C VAL A 241 -8.29 6.98 12.59
N GLY A 242 -9.11 7.42 13.53
CA GLY A 242 -10.48 6.94 13.66
C GLY A 242 -10.59 5.42 13.70
N GLU A 243 -11.48 4.86 12.89
CA GLU A 243 -11.75 3.43 12.82
C GLU A 243 -10.58 2.63 12.21
N ASN A 244 -9.87 3.18 11.22
CA ASN A 244 -8.70 2.53 10.63
C ASN A 244 -7.61 2.26 11.66
N ARG A 245 -7.40 3.20 12.60
CA ARG A 245 -6.47 2.98 13.71
C ARG A 245 -6.89 1.80 14.59
N VAL A 246 -8.19 1.67 14.87
CA VAL A 246 -8.72 0.53 15.64
C VAL A 246 -8.47 -0.78 14.89
N LEU A 247 -8.78 -0.82 13.61
CA LEU A 247 -8.59 -2.01 12.76
C LEU A 247 -7.11 -2.40 12.65
N ALA A 248 -6.21 -1.44 12.42
CA ALA A 248 -4.76 -1.69 12.36
C ALA A 248 -4.21 -2.16 13.72
N PHE A 249 -4.61 -1.52 14.83
CA PHE A 249 -4.16 -1.85 16.18
C PHE A 249 -4.57 -3.27 16.59
N TYR A 250 -5.85 -3.62 16.42
CA TYR A 250 -6.33 -4.97 16.74
C TYR A 250 -5.88 -6.00 15.71
N GLY A 251 -5.77 -5.60 14.45
CA GLY A 251 -5.20 -6.44 13.40
C GLY A 251 -3.78 -6.89 13.72
N LEU A 252 -2.89 -5.97 14.12
CA LEU A 252 -1.54 -6.31 14.58
C LEU A 252 -1.55 -7.21 15.83
N LYS A 253 -2.47 -6.96 16.79
CA LYS A 253 -2.63 -7.85 17.97
C LYS A 253 -3.01 -9.27 17.57
N VAL A 254 -3.88 -9.42 16.57
CA VAL A 254 -4.30 -10.73 16.07
C VAL A 254 -3.20 -11.36 15.22
N LEU A 255 -2.53 -10.61 14.35
CA LEU A 255 -1.37 -11.07 13.57
C LEU A 255 -0.28 -11.70 14.46
N ARG A 256 0.04 -11.05 15.59
CA ARG A 256 1.00 -11.58 16.58
C ARG A 256 0.58 -12.94 17.15
N LYS A 257 -0.70 -13.27 17.13
CA LYS A 257 -1.29 -14.51 17.63
C LYS A 257 -1.87 -15.38 16.52
N SER A 258 -1.79 -14.96 15.26
CA SER A 258 -2.41 -15.64 14.13
C SER A 258 -1.97 -17.12 14.07
N ARG A 259 -2.94 -17.99 13.80
CA ARG A 259 -2.75 -19.43 13.61
C ARG A 259 -2.72 -19.82 12.14
N ARG A 260 -2.78 -18.82 11.25
CA ARG A 260 -2.76 -19.00 9.80
C ARG A 260 -1.43 -19.58 9.37
N LEU A 261 -1.44 -20.79 8.80
CA LEU A 261 -0.24 -21.54 8.44
C LEU A 261 0.64 -20.76 7.47
N GLY A 262 0.05 -20.17 6.41
CA GLY A 262 0.78 -19.40 5.42
C GLY A 262 1.52 -18.21 6.04
N LEU A 263 0.87 -17.41 6.89
CA LEU A 263 1.52 -16.30 7.58
C LEU A 263 2.59 -16.78 8.55
N SER A 264 2.34 -17.86 9.29
CA SER A 264 3.32 -18.42 10.23
C SER A 264 4.60 -18.87 9.53
N LYS A 265 4.48 -19.58 8.40
CA LYS A 265 5.61 -19.99 7.57
C LYS A 265 6.33 -18.79 6.93
N LEU A 266 5.55 -17.78 6.49
CA LEU A 266 6.12 -16.54 5.94
C LEU A 266 6.94 -15.79 6.99
N PHE A 267 6.44 -15.61 8.22
CA PHE A 267 7.18 -14.97 9.31
C PHE A 267 8.48 -15.71 9.64
N SER A 268 8.43 -17.04 9.68
CA SER A 268 9.61 -17.88 9.92
C SER A 268 10.65 -17.70 8.82
N ASN A 269 10.24 -17.75 7.54
CA ASN A 269 11.13 -17.54 6.40
C ASN A 269 11.80 -16.16 6.41
N LEU A 270 11.05 -15.13 6.80
CA LEU A 270 11.51 -13.75 6.88
C LEU A 270 12.26 -13.42 8.17
N LYS A 271 12.35 -14.38 9.10
CA LYS A 271 12.92 -14.19 10.45
C LYS A 271 12.24 -13.05 11.23
N ILE A 272 10.96 -12.83 10.98
CA ILE A 272 10.14 -11.86 11.72
C ILE A 272 9.81 -12.47 13.09
N ASN A 273 10.10 -11.72 14.16
CA ASN A 273 9.63 -12.09 15.49
C ASN A 273 8.11 -11.83 15.58
N LYS A 274 7.33 -12.90 15.52
CA LYS A 274 5.87 -12.84 15.52
C LYS A 274 5.30 -12.02 16.67
N ASN A 275 5.91 -12.04 17.86
CA ASN A 275 5.41 -11.32 19.02
C ASN A 275 5.56 -9.80 18.91
N ASN A 276 6.45 -9.34 18.04
CA ASN A 276 6.83 -7.93 17.89
C ASN A 276 6.58 -7.41 16.47
N ILE A 277 5.67 -8.05 15.70
CA ILE A 277 5.32 -7.58 14.34
C ILE A 277 4.84 -6.13 14.42
N THR A 278 5.40 -5.30 13.56
CA THR A 278 5.09 -3.88 13.41
C THR A 278 4.49 -3.58 12.03
N GLU A 279 4.05 -2.35 11.86
CA GLU A 279 3.62 -1.80 10.56
C GLU A 279 4.73 -1.87 9.50
N ASP A 280 6.00 -1.71 9.91
CA ASP A 280 7.16 -1.81 9.01
C ASP A 280 7.34 -3.23 8.44
N ASP A 281 7.16 -4.25 9.29
CA ASP A 281 7.22 -5.65 8.84
C ASP A 281 6.13 -5.93 7.78
N ILE A 282 4.94 -5.36 7.99
CA ILE A 282 3.85 -5.45 7.02
C ILE A 282 4.26 -4.74 5.73
N GLY A 283 4.55 -3.44 5.81
CA GLY A 283 4.78 -2.59 4.63
C GLY A 283 6.03 -2.97 3.81
N PHE A 284 7.12 -3.38 4.46
CA PHE A 284 8.40 -3.64 3.78
C PHE A 284 8.72 -5.11 3.56
N MET A 285 8.11 -6.02 4.33
CA MET A 285 8.45 -7.43 4.22
C MET A 285 7.29 -8.29 3.71
N ILE A 286 6.06 -8.11 4.17
CA ILE A 286 4.94 -8.98 3.85
C ILE A 286 4.21 -8.48 2.59
N THR A 287 3.71 -7.25 2.59
CA THR A 287 3.00 -6.61 1.46
C THR A 287 3.74 -6.73 0.13
N PRO A 288 5.08 -6.50 0.04
CA PRO A 288 5.80 -6.63 -1.22
C PRO A 288 5.78 -8.05 -1.83
N ARG A 289 5.64 -9.10 -1.00
CA ARG A 289 5.56 -10.49 -1.47
C ARG A 289 4.17 -10.83 -1.98
N ILE A 290 3.13 -10.37 -1.31
CA ILE A 290 1.74 -10.49 -1.78
C ILE A 290 1.61 -9.77 -3.13
N ASN A 291 2.04 -8.52 -3.22
CA ASN A 291 1.99 -7.74 -4.45
C ASN A 291 2.92 -8.27 -5.56
N ALA A 292 3.97 -9.02 -5.22
CA ALA A 292 4.84 -9.63 -6.23
C ALA A 292 4.10 -10.73 -7.00
N ALA A 293 3.15 -11.44 -6.39
CA ALA A 293 2.34 -12.45 -7.06
C ALA A 293 1.70 -11.90 -8.33
N SER A 294 0.96 -10.80 -8.23
CA SER A 294 0.29 -10.19 -9.38
C SER A 294 1.23 -9.46 -10.34
N ARG A 295 2.42 -9.02 -9.89
CA ARG A 295 3.37 -8.28 -10.74
C ARG A 295 4.30 -9.18 -11.55
N MET A 296 4.57 -10.39 -11.05
CA MET A 296 5.58 -11.29 -11.60
C MET A 296 5.03 -12.66 -12.02
N GLY A 297 3.89 -13.07 -11.46
CA GLY A 297 3.24 -14.36 -11.66
C GLY A 297 1.72 -14.24 -11.58
N HIS A 298 1.07 -15.14 -10.88
CA HIS A 298 -0.38 -15.18 -10.74
C HIS A 298 -0.83 -14.78 -9.31
N PRO A 299 -1.79 -13.87 -9.15
CA PRO A 299 -2.23 -13.37 -7.84
C PRO A 299 -2.81 -14.47 -6.93
N LEU A 300 -3.36 -15.53 -7.53
CA LEU A 300 -3.89 -16.69 -6.80
C LEU A 300 -2.84 -17.36 -5.89
N ASP A 301 -1.54 -17.23 -6.18
CA ASP A 301 -0.49 -17.82 -5.34
C ASP A 301 -0.42 -17.15 -3.96
N ALA A 302 -0.61 -15.83 -3.91
CA ALA A 302 -0.70 -15.11 -2.64
C ALA A 302 -2.01 -15.43 -1.88
N PHE A 303 -3.12 -15.58 -2.61
CA PHE A 303 -4.38 -16.01 -2.01
C PHE A 303 -4.25 -17.42 -1.40
N LYS A 304 -3.67 -18.37 -2.13
CA LYS A 304 -3.44 -19.74 -1.64
C LYS A 304 -2.50 -19.77 -0.44
N LEU A 305 -1.48 -18.91 -0.41
CA LEU A 305 -0.66 -18.76 0.81
C LEU A 305 -1.54 -18.35 2.01
N LEU A 306 -2.40 -17.34 1.84
CA LEU A 306 -3.23 -16.83 2.95
C LEU A 306 -4.31 -17.82 3.40
N THR A 307 -4.79 -18.71 2.51
CA THR A 307 -5.84 -19.69 2.80
C THR A 307 -5.31 -21.12 2.98
N ALA A 308 -3.99 -21.32 2.97
CA ALA A 308 -3.36 -22.64 3.08
C ALA A 308 -3.78 -23.36 4.37
N SER A 309 -4.20 -24.60 4.23
CA SER A 309 -4.59 -25.50 5.32
C SER A 309 -3.58 -26.60 5.59
N ASP A 310 -2.59 -26.76 4.73
CA ASP A 310 -1.51 -27.74 4.80
C ASP A 310 -0.15 -27.05 4.93
N GLU A 311 0.76 -27.59 5.75
CA GLU A 311 2.07 -27.00 6.00
C GLU A 311 3.01 -27.06 4.80
N ALA A 312 2.97 -28.15 4.03
CA ALA A 312 3.83 -28.33 2.87
C ALA A 312 3.40 -27.38 1.74
N GLU A 313 2.09 -27.22 1.54
CA GLU A 313 1.53 -26.24 0.62
C GLU A 313 1.93 -24.82 1.01
N ALA A 314 1.75 -24.44 2.28
CA ALA A 314 2.14 -23.11 2.78
C ALA A 314 3.63 -22.83 2.57
N GLU A 315 4.51 -23.82 2.84
CA GLU A 315 5.95 -23.68 2.64
C GLU A 315 6.33 -23.53 1.17
N ALA A 316 5.65 -24.25 0.26
CA ALA A 316 5.86 -24.12 -1.18
C ALA A 316 5.52 -22.71 -1.67
N TYR A 317 4.35 -22.15 -1.27
CA TYR A 317 3.97 -20.79 -1.64
C TYR A 317 4.86 -19.72 -1.02
N VAL A 318 5.32 -19.90 0.22
CA VAL A 318 6.31 -18.98 0.82
C VAL A 318 7.59 -18.92 0.00
N LYS A 319 8.17 -20.05 -0.37
CA LYS A 319 9.39 -20.12 -1.19
C LYS A 319 9.16 -19.49 -2.56
N HIS A 320 8.02 -19.80 -3.19
CA HIS A 320 7.65 -19.25 -4.48
C HIS A 320 7.53 -17.71 -4.44
N LEU A 321 6.74 -17.17 -3.51
CA LEU A 321 6.55 -15.73 -3.37
C LEU A 321 7.84 -14.99 -2.98
N ASP A 322 8.71 -15.58 -2.19
CA ASP A 322 10.00 -15.00 -1.89
C ASP A 322 10.91 -14.92 -3.13
N ASN A 323 10.94 -15.98 -3.93
CA ASN A 323 11.70 -16.02 -5.18
C ASN A 323 11.24 -14.96 -6.17
N ILE A 324 9.93 -14.90 -6.47
CA ILE A 324 9.39 -13.92 -7.42
C ILE A 324 9.53 -12.48 -6.91
N ASN A 325 9.47 -12.26 -5.58
CA ASN A 325 9.74 -10.95 -5.00
C ASN A 325 11.22 -10.54 -5.14
N ASN A 326 12.15 -11.49 -5.03
CA ASN A 326 13.57 -11.23 -5.27
C ASN A 326 13.84 -10.93 -6.76
N GLU A 327 13.25 -11.68 -7.68
CA GLU A 327 13.29 -11.38 -9.12
C GLU A 327 12.74 -9.99 -9.42
N ARG A 328 11.58 -9.64 -8.84
CA ARG A 328 11.00 -8.29 -8.94
C ARG A 328 12.00 -7.22 -8.52
N LYS A 329 12.68 -7.38 -7.37
CA LYS A 329 13.68 -6.43 -6.87
C LYS A 329 14.82 -6.24 -7.87
N VAL A 330 15.36 -7.33 -8.42
CA VAL A 330 16.44 -7.30 -9.41
C VAL A 330 16.00 -6.56 -10.68
N MET A 331 14.79 -6.85 -11.17
CA MET A 331 14.27 -6.20 -12.37
C MET A 331 14.01 -4.69 -12.16
N VAL A 332 13.41 -4.31 -11.02
CA VAL A 332 13.20 -2.89 -10.67
C VAL A 332 14.53 -2.16 -10.55
N ALA A 333 15.54 -2.75 -9.89
CA ALA A 333 16.88 -2.17 -9.80
C ALA A 333 17.53 -1.99 -11.18
N GLY A 334 17.32 -2.95 -12.09
CA GLY A 334 17.76 -2.85 -13.49
C GLY A 334 17.12 -1.68 -14.23
N ILE A 335 15.78 -1.52 -14.10
CA ILE A 335 15.04 -0.38 -14.68
C ILE A 335 15.56 0.94 -14.13
N VAL A 336 15.69 1.06 -12.81
CA VAL A 336 16.19 2.27 -12.15
C VAL A 336 17.60 2.64 -12.63
N LYS A 337 18.51 1.64 -12.71
CA LYS A 337 19.88 1.86 -13.20
C LYS A 337 19.92 2.37 -14.65
N GLU A 338 19.13 1.76 -15.53
CA GLU A 338 19.05 2.17 -16.94
C GLU A 338 18.41 3.56 -17.06
N ALA A 339 17.34 3.83 -16.33
CA ALA A 339 16.67 5.13 -16.33
C ALA A 339 17.61 6.24 -15.86
N LYS A 340 18.37 6.05 -14.76
CA LYS A 340 19.35 7.02 -14.28
C LYS A 340 20.44 7.34 -15.31
N LYS A 341 20.92 6.32 -16.03
CA LYS A 341 21.86 6.53 -17.12
C LYS A 341 21.26 7.43 -18.20
N LYS A 342 20.03 7.13 -18.65
CA LYS A 342 19.32 7.93 -19.66
C LYS A 342 19.03 9.37 -19.18
N ILE A 343 18.68 9.54 -17.90
CA ILE A 343 18.48 10.88 -17.30
C ILE A 343 19.76 11.68 -17.37
N LYS A 344 20.90 11.09 -16.96
CA LYS A 344 22.19 11.78 -17.00
C LYS A 344 22.56 12.21 -18.42
N GLU A 345 22.44 11.31 -19.40
CA GLU A 345 22.69 11.61 -20.82
C GLU A 345 21.78 12.75 -21.33
N LYS A 346 20.49 12.74 -20.94
CA LYS A 346 19.55 13.83 -21.29
C LYS A 346 19.91 15.16 -20.66
N ILE A 347 20.27 15.17 -19.38
CA ILE A 347 20.70 16.41 -18.68
C ILE A 347 21.95 16.99 -19.33
N GLU A 348 22.92 16.16 -19.73
CA GLU A 348 24.15 16.58 -20.40
C GLU A 348 23.88 17.17 -21.80
N SER A 349 22.86 16.67 -22.53
CA SER A 349 22.57 17.11 -23.90
C SER A 349 21.52 18.22 -24.00
N GLU A 350 20.49 18.20 -23.14
CA GLU A 350 19.30 19.05 -23.26
C GLU A 350 19.08 19.96 -22.03
N GLY A 351 19.90 19.80 -20.97
CA GLY A 351 19.70 20.47 -19.70
C GLY A 351 18.63 19.78 -18.83
N GLU A 352 18.44 20.33 -17.64
CA GLU A 352 17.46 19.82 -16.69
C GLU A 352 16.03 20.22 -17.06
N LYS A 353 15.12 19.25 -17.03
CA LYS A 353 13.68 19.44 -17.30
C LYS A 353 12.84 19.26 -16.04
N VAL A 354 11.72 19.97 -15.95
CA VAL A 354 10.81 19.94 -14.78
C VAL A 354 10.01 18.64 -14.66
N VAL A 355 9.89 17.88 -15.75
CA VAL A 355 9.23 16.55 -15.80
C VAL A 355 10.19 15.58 -16.47
N ILE A 356 10.26 14.36 -15.97
CA ILE A 356 11.06 13.28 -16.54
C ILE A 356 10.14 12.29 -17.24
N VAL A 357 10.29 12.13 -18.55
CA VAL A 357 9.58 11.12 -19.33
C VAL A 357 10.59 10.18 -19.98
N LEU A 358 10.54 8.91 -19.61
CA LEU A 358 11.47 7.89 -20.10
C LEU A 358 10.77 6.54 -20.31
N GLY A 359 11.35 5.72 -21.18
CA GLY A 359 10.85 4.37 -21.34
C GLY A 359 11.76 3.46 -22.13
N ASN A 360 11.34 2.22 -22.14
CA ASN A 360 11.94 1.15 -22.93
C ASN A 360 10.84 0.12 -23.23
N PRO A 361 10.66 -0.31 -24.50
CA PRO A 361 9.70 -1.36 -24.83
C PRO A 361 9.86 -2.65 -24.03
N ASN A 362 11.06 -2.93 -23.51
CA ASN A 362 11.36 -4.13 -22.72
C ASN A 362 11.03 -3.98 -21.23
N TRP A 363 10.66 -2.78 -20.76
CA TRP A 363 10.27 -2.59 -19.37
C TRP A 363 8.85 -3.10 -19.14
N ARG A 364 8.68 -3.92 -18.11
CA ARG A 364 7.37 -4.45 -17.72
C ARG A 364 6.50 -3.37 -17.06
N PRO A 365 5.32 -3.04 -17.59
CA PRO A 365 4.45 -2.00 -17.06
C PRO A 365 4.13 -2.17 -15.57
N ALA A 366 3.91 -3.39 -15.07
CA ALA A 366 3.61 -3.69 -13.68
C ALA A 366 4.74 -3.30 -12.68
N LEU A 367 5.96 -3.04 -13.16
CA LEU A 367 7.11 -2.66 -12.34
C LEU A 367 7.44 -1.17 -12.42
N LEU A 368 6.89 -0.45 -13.41
CA LEU A 368 7.25 0.94 -13.68
C LEU A 368 6.90 1.88 -12.51
N GLY A 369 5.77 1.65 -11.83
CA GLY A 369 5.39 2.46 -10.68
C GLY A 369 6.39 2.39 -9.52
N LEU A 370 7.06 1.24 -9.33
CA LEU A 370 8.10 1.09 -8.32
C LEU A 370 9.39 1.82 -8.72
N ALA A 371 9.79 1.70 -9.99
CA ALA A 371 10.96 2.40 -10.50
C ALA A 371 10.74 3.92 -10.56
N ALA A 372 9.56 4.37 -11.01
CA ALA A 372 9.21 5.78 -11.06
C ALA A 372 9.22 6.42 -9.66
N GLY A 373 8.74 5.70 -8.63
CA GLY A 373 8.79 6.19 -7.24
C GLY A 373 10.23 6.44 -6.77
N SER A 374 11.11 5.47 -6.97
CA SER A 374 12.53 5.61 -6.60
C SER A 374 13.23 6.77 -7.33
N ILE A 375 12.88 7.02 -8.59
CA ILE A 375 13.46 8.09 -9.39
C ILE A 375 12.86 9.45 -8.98
N ALA A 376 11.55 9.53 -8.77
CA ALA A 376 10.88 10.76 -8.34
C ALA A 376 11.41 11.26 -6.99
N GLU A 377 11.62 10.33 -6.04
CA GLU A 377 12.22 10.63 -4.73
C GLU A 377 13.66 11.16 -4.84
N GLU A 378 14.47 10.59 -5.74
CA GLU A 378 15.88 10.98 -5.90
C GLU A 378 16.06 12.30 -6.66
N TYR A 379 15.24 12.53 -7.68
CA TYR A 379 15.36 13.73 -8.54
C TYR A 379 14.42 14.87 -8.12
N ASN A 380 13.53 14.65 -7.14
CA ASN A 380 12.51 15.60 -6.67
C ASN A 380 11.68 16.19 -7.84
N ARG A 381 11.21 15.32 -8.75
CA ARG A 381 10.46 15.70 -9.96
C ARG A 381 9.41 14.67 -10.31
N PRO A 382 8.32 15.08 -10.98
CA PRO A 382 7.38 14.15 -11.58
C PRO A 382 8.07 13.25 -12.61
N VAL A 383 7.87 11.94 -12.49
CA VAL A 383 8.46 10.90 -13.34
C VAL A 383 7.37 10.09 -14.02
N PHE A 384 7.43 9.99 -15.33
CA PHE A 384 6.57 9.19 -16.18
C PHE A 384 7.42 8.11 -16.86
N LEU A 385 7.23 6.85 -16.46
CA LEU A 385 7.91 5.73 -17.09
C LEU A 385 6.94 4.92 -17.93
N TRP A 386 7.36 4.50 -19.13
CA TRP A 386 6.54 3.69 -20.03
C TRP A 386 7.26 2.44 -20.50
N GLY A 387 6.47 1.43 -20.86
CA GLY A 387 6.92 0.17 -21.43
C GLY A 387 5.85 -0.43 -22.33
N ARG A 388 6.15 -1.55 -22.96
CA ARG A 388 5.21 -2.30 -23.80
C ARG A 388 4.70 -3.53 -23.05
N SER A 389 3.40 -3.81 -23.16
CA SER A 389 2.85 -5.06 -22.66
C SER A 389 3.32 -6.21 -23.55
N HIS A 390 4.15 -7.11 -23.02
CA HIS A 390 4.53 -8.33 -23.72
C HIS A 390 3.61 -9.46 -23.25
N PHE A 391 2.74 -9.95 -24.12
CA PHE A 391 1.75 -10.99 -23.82
C PHE A 391 2.31 -12.42 -23.68
N ALA A 392 3.61 -12.60 -23.75
CA ALA A 392 4.21 -13.92 -23.59
C ALA A 392 5.07 -13.98 -22.32
N THR A 393 4.45 -14.24 -21.17
CA THR A 393 5.21 -14.79 -20.05
C THR A 393 5.22 -16.32 -20.17
N PRO A 394 6.35 -17.02 -19.94
CA PRO A 394 6.39 -18.48 -19.93
C PRO A 394 5.42 -19.13 -18.94
N PHE A 395 4.91 -18.38 -17.96
CA PHE A 395 3.95 -18.82 -16.94
C PHE A 395 2.49 -18.84 -17.41
N ALA A 396 2.12 -18.12 -18.48
CA ALA A 396 0.76 -18.13 -19.02
C ALA A 396 0.37 -19.48 -19.69
N GLN A 397 1.31 -20.39 -19.89
CA GLN A 397 1.07 -21.70 -20.52
C GLN A 397 0.37 -22.72 -19.60
N GLY A 398 0.21 -22.43 -18.31
CA GLY A 398 -0.43 -23.34 -17.33
C GLY A 398 -1.90 -23.07 -17.03
N TYR A 399 -2.39 -21.86 -17.34
CA TYR A 399 -3.77 -21.44 -17.07
C TYR A 399 -4.37 -20.85 -18.35
N GLY A 400 -5.13 -21.64 -19.05
CA GLY A 400 -5.90 -21.48 -20.26
C GLY A 400 -5.88 -20.13 -20.99
N GLY A 401 -5.25 -20.10 -22.16
CA GLY A 401 -5.58 -19.17 -23.22
C GLY A 401 -4.57 -18.05 -23.51
N SER A 402 -3.64 -18.30 -24.42
CA SER A 402 -2.87 -17.22 -25.06
C SER A 402 -3.75 -16.46 -26.05
N LYS A 403 -4.33 -15.31 -25.69
CA LYS A 403 -4.81 -14.35 -26.69
C LYS A 403 -3.58 -13.74 -27.39
N LYS A 404 -3.51 -13.84 -28.72
CA LYS A 404 -2.60 -12.99 -29.50
C LYS A 404 -3.12 -11.57 -29.45
N ALA A 405 -2.25 -10.62 -29.07
CA ALA A 405 -2.57 -9.20 -29.15
C ALA A 405 -3.09 -8.83 -30.55
N SER A 406 -4.11 -7.99 -30.62
CA SER A 406 -4.52 -7.39 -31.88
C SER A 406 -3.43 -6.40 -32.35
N ARG A 407 -3.32 -6.15 -33.69
CA ARG A 407 -2.38 -5.15 -34.22
C ARG A 407 -2.52 -3.76 -33.59
N ASP A 408 -3.71 -3.42 -33.13
CA ASP A 408 -3.99 -2.12 -32.49
C ASP A 408 -3.41 -2.07 -31.06
N GLU A 409 -3.35 -3.20 -30.34
CA GLU A 409 -2.74 -3.30 -29.02
C GLU A 409 -1.20 -3.22 -29.07
N GLU A 410 -0.57 -3.56 -30.17
CA GLU A 410 0.89 -3.45 -30.37
C GLU A 410 1.38 -1.99 -30.40
N ASN A 411 0.50 -1.04 -30.71
CA ASN A 411 0.81 0.39 -30.79
C ASN A 411 0.56 1.15 -29.49
N VAL A 412 0.06 0.50 -28.43
CA VAL A 412 -0.21 1.11 -27.14
C VAL A 412 0.93 0.86 -26.17
N LEU A 413 1.45 1.94 -25.59
CA LEU A 413 2.38 1.91 -24.48
C LEU A 413 1.64 2.12 -23.18
N LYS A 414 1.97 1.34 -22.13
CA LYS A 414 1.44 1.50 -20.78
C LYS A 414 2.50 2.07 -19.87
N GLY A 415 2.11 3.01 -19.02
CA GLY A 415 3.04 3.69 -18.14
C GLY A 415 2.53 3.87 -16.72
N SER A 416 3.45 4.25 -15.87
CA SER A 416 3.17 4.68 -14.49
C SER A 416 3.91 5.97 -14.20
N CYS A 417 3.26 6.86 -13.45
CA CYS A 417 3.86 8.11 -13.02
C CYS A 417 3.86 8.24 -11.49
N ARG A 418 4.87 8.95 -10.99
CA ARG A 418 5.05 9.26 -9.57
C ARG A 418 5.51 10.71 -9.41
N SER A 419 5.11 11.34 -8.31
CA SER A 419 5.54 12.67 -7.89
C SER A 419 6.04 12.63 -6.45
N ASP A 420 7.00 13.49 -6.15
CA ASP A 420 7.53 13.74 -4.80
C ASP A 420 6.59 14.58 -3.91
N GLY A 421 5.48 15.07 -4.46
CA GLY A 421 4.51 15.92 -3.75
C GLY A 421 4.42 17.35 -4.28
N ALA A 422 5.40 17.81 -5.06
CA ALA A 422 5.40 19.15 -5.62
C ALA A 422 4.31 19.36 -6.70
N VAL A 423 3.92 18.27 -7.39
CA VAL A 423 2.98 18.33 -8.51
C VAL A 423 1.85 17.33 -8.34
N ASP A 424 0.61 17.78 -8.58
CA ASP A 424 -0.56 16.91 -8.72
C ASP A 424 -0.57 16.26 -10.10
N LEU A 425 -0.31 14.94 -10.12
CA LEU A 425 -0.17 14.17 -11.37
C LEU A 425 -1.49 14.08 -12.16
N VAL A 426 -2.64 13.97 -11.48
CA VAL A 426 -3.93 13.88 -12.16
C VAL A 426 -4.24 15.21 -12.83
N ALA A 427 -4.04 16.33 -12.13
CA ALA A 427 -4.21 17.66 -12.67
C ALA A 427 -3.24 17.93 -13.85
N LEU A 428 -2.00 17.43 -13.76
CA LEU A 428 -1.01 17.54 -14.84
C LEU A 428 -1.45 16.74 -16.08
N MET A 429 -1.88 15.49 -15.91
CA MET A 429 -2.35 14.64 -17.01
C MET A 429 -3.64 15.18 -17.65
N GLU A 430 -4.57 15.73 -16.85
CA GLU A 430 -5.81 16.33 -17.37
C GLU A 430 -5.51 17.52 -18.30
N ARG A 431 -4.50 18.33 -18.01
CA ARG A 431 -4.07 19.43 -18.88
C ARG A 431 -3.43 18.95 -20.18
N ALA A 432 -2.76 17.80 -20.13
CA ALA A 432 -2.13 17.17 -21.30
C ALA A 432 -2.97 16.02 -21.90
N LYS A 433 -4.26 15.98 -21.62
CA LYS A 433 -5.16 14.82 -21.89
C LYS A 433 -5.16 14.33 -23.32
N ASP A 434 -4.99 15.23 -24.30
CA ASP A 434 -4.99 14.89 -25.74
C ASP A 434 -3.81 13.99 -26.16
N ASN A 435 -2.81 13.84 -25.27
CA ASN A 435 -1.65 12.96 -25.51
C ASN A 435 -1.88 11.54 -24.96
N PHE A 436 -2.91 11.32 -24.16
CA PHE A 436 -3.19 10.02 -23.56
C PHE A 436 -4.37 9.33 -24.24
N ILE A 437 -4.36 8.00 -24.26
CA ILE A 437 -5.54 7.18 -24.59
C ILE A 437 -6.44 7.14 -23.35
N GLU A 438 -5.83 6.86 -22.20
CA GLU A 438 -6.45 6.83 -20.89
C GLU A 438 -5.42 7.16 -19.81
N PHE A 439 -5.87 7.72 -18.72
CA PHE A 439 -5.07 7.96 -17.53
C PHE A 439 -5.93 8.00 -16.28
N GLY A 440 -5.31 7.79 -15.13
CA GLY A 440 -5.99 7.87 -13.85
C GLY A 440 -5.03 7.67 -12.69
N GLY A 441 -5.52 7.89 -11.48
CA GLY A 441 -4.72 7.74 -10.27
C GLY A 441 -5.09 8.74 -9.19
N HIS A 442 -4.08 9.13 -8.41
CA HIS A 442 -4.15 10.08 -7.31
C HIS A 442 -3.09 11.18 -7.49
N LYS A 443 -3.11 12.15 -6.60
CA LYS A 443 -2.20 13.30 -6.65
C LYS A 443 -0.72 12.91 -6.85
N LEU A 444 -0.24 11.85 -6.18
CA LEU A 444 1.18 11.45 -6.17
C LEU A 444 1.51 10.23 -7.03
N SER A 445 0.49 9.54 -7.54
CA SER A 445 0.69 8.31 -8.30
C SER A 445 -0.39 8.13 -9.35
N GLY A 446 0.00 7.70 -10.55
CA GLY A 446 -0.94 7.43 -11.63
C GLY A 446 -0.46 6.36 -12.58
N GLY A 447 -1.40 5.91 -13.40
CA GLY A 447 -1.17 5.09 -14.57
C GLY A 447 -1.66 5.78 -15.82
N PHE A 448 -1.10 5.45 -16.97
CA PHE A 448 -1.49 6.02 -18.25
C PHE A 448 -1.25 5.05 -19.41
N SER A 449 -1.99 5.28 -20.49
CA SER A 449 -1.76 4.63 -21.77
C SER A 449 -1.58 5.69 -22.86
N VAL A 450 -0.64 5.47 -23.78
CA VAL A 450 -0.29 6.43 -24.84
C VAL A 450 0.02 5.69 -26.14
N LEU A 451 -0.33 6.28 -27.28
CA LEU A 451 0.06 5.75 -28.59
C LEU A 451 1.58 5.89 -28.78
N PHE A 452 2.19 4.87 -29.38
CA PHE A 452 3.65 4.88 -29.64
C PHE A 452 4.11 6.11 -30.42
N GLU A 453 3.32 6.59 -31.36
CA GLU A 453 3.61 7.80 -32.14
C GLU A 453 3.58 9.10 -31.32
N LYS A 454 2.81 9.15 -30.24
CA LYS A 454 2.70 10.33 -29.36
C LYS A 454 3.73 10.37 -28.22
N ILE A 455 4.48 9.29 -28.01
CA ILE A 455 5.42 9.22 -26.89
C ILE A 455 6.54 10.26 -26.97
N HIS A 456 6.94 10.62 -28.19
CA HIS A 456 8.02 11.58 -28.43
C HIS A 456 7.61 13.03 -28.08
N THR A 457 6.31 13.34 -28.11
CA THR A 457 5.76 14.68 -27.79
C THR A 457 5.23 14.76 -26.37
N LEU A 458 5.11 13.64 -25.66
CA LEU A 458 4.51 13.59 -24.32
C LEU A 458 5.29 14.42 -23.30
N GLU A 459 6.62 14.40 -23.36
CA GLU A 459 7.45 15.17 -22.42
C GLU A 459 7.23 16.66 -22.58
N ASP A 460 7.25 17.18 -23.80
CA ASP A 460 7.05 18.60 -24.08
C ASP A 460 5.63 19.05 -23.69
N ALA A 461 4.62 18.23 -23.96
CA ALA A 461 3.24 18.49 -23.55
C ALA A 461 3.09 18.56 -22.02
N LEU A 462 3.77 17.68 -21.28
CA LEU A 462 3.76 17.70 -19.82
C LEU A 462 4.53 18.87 -19.25
N ILE A 463 5.64 19.29 -19.87
CA ILE A 463 6.40 20.48 -19.49
C ILE A 463 5.53 21.74 -19.70
N GLU A 464 4.89 21.87 -20.84
CA GLU A 464 3.95 22.97 -21.12
C GLU A 464 2.81 23.00 -20.10
N ALA A 465 2.20 21.85 -19.82
CA ALA A 465 1.14 21.71 -18.82
C ALA A 465 1.60 22.08 -17.39
N SER A 466 2.90 21.96 -17.09
CA SER A 466 3.48 22.25 -15.78
C SER A 466 3.76 23.75 -15.53
N THR A 467 3.79 24.58 -16.55
CA THR A 467 4.19 26.01 -16.44
C THR A 467 3.33 26.84 -15.50
N HIS A 468 2.14 26.35 -15.13
CA HIS A 468 1.20 27.00 -14.20
C HIS A 468 1.15 26.35 -12.82
N ILE A 469 2.06 25.39 -12.54
CA ILE A 469 2.13 24.73 -11.24
C ILE A 469 3.17 25.47 -10.42
N VAL A 470 2.71 26.14 -9.37
CA VAL A 470 3.61 26.82 -8.42
C VAL A 470 4.38 25.75 -7.64
N ASN A 471 5.67 25.63 -7.90
CA ASN A 471 6.56 24.83 -7.06
C ASN A 471 6.76 25.58 -5.74
N ASN A 472 5.95 25.27 -4.74
CA ASN A 472 6.30 25.61 -3.37
C ASN A 472 7.27 24.52 -2.89
N GLU A 473 8.49 24.91 -2.54
CA GLU A 473 9.40 24.01 -1.83
C GLU A 473 8.69 23.51 -0.57
N PRO A 474 8.49 22.20 -0.41
CA PRO A 474 7.77 21.70 0.76
C PRO A 474 8.62 21.93 2.01
N GLU A 475 8.13 22.76 2.92
CA GLU A 475 8.70 22.88 4.25
C GLU A 475 8.35 21.63 5.06
N ILE A 476 9.37 20.90 5.51
CA ILE A 476 9.18 19.68 6.29
C ILE A 476 9.07 20.06 7.77
N LEU A 477 7.88 19.83 8.34
CA LEU A 477 7.61 20.10 9.74
C LEU A 477 8.12 18.93 10.62
N VAL A 478 9.04 19.27 11.53
CA VAL A 478 9.63 18.34 12.49
C VAL A 478 8.89 18.44 13.83
N ASP A 479 8.62 17.32 14.49
CA ASP A 479 7.78 17.28 15.68
C ASP A 479 8.42 17.91 16.91
N ALA A 480 9.73 17.73 17.11
CA ALA A 480 10.48 18.35 18.19
C ALA A 480 11.98 18.32 17.92
N GLU A 481 12.70 19.22 18.61
CA GLU A 481 14.16 19.15 18.76
C GLU A 481 14.49 18.35 20.01
N LEU A 482 15.40 17.38 19.91
CA LEU A 482 15.86 16.53 21.00
C LEU A 482 17.38 16.49 21.08
N LYS A 483 17.89 16.23 22.29
CA LYS A 483 19.30 15.86 22.50
C LYS A 483 19.45 14.34 22.60
N LEU A 484 20.66 13.82 22.41
CA LEU A 484 20.91 12.37 22.54
C LEU A 484 20.59 11.84 23.94
N GLU A 485 20.84 12.63 25.00
CA GLU A 485 20.49 12.33 26.39
C GLU A 485 18.97 12.10 26.61
N ASN A 486 18.12 12.65 25.77
CA ASN A 486 16.65 12.47 25.83
C ASN A 486 16.19 11.11 25.32
N ILE A 487 17.09 10.34 24.68
CA ILE A 487 16.77 9.02 24.12
C ILE A 487 17.02 7.95 25.19
N SER A 488 15.94 7.41 25.72
CA SER A 488 15.94 6.38 26.74
C SER A 488 14.90 5.30 26.44
N GLU A 489 14.98 4.16 27.11
CA GLU A 489 13.93 3.13 27.01
C GLU A 489 12.54 3.69 27.35
N ASN A 490 12.45 4.62 28.32
CA ASN A 490 11.18 5.24 28.69
C ASN A 490 10.65 6.16 27.61
N SER A 491 11.49 7.07 27.06
CA SER A 491 11.04 7.98 25.99
C SER A 491 10.61 7.22 24.74
N VAL A 492 11.32 6.14 24.40
CA VAL A 492 10.94 5.28 23.27
C VAL A 492 9.65 4.52 23.55
N ALA A 493 9.45 4.00 24.78
CA ALA A 493 8.20 3.35 25.15
C ALA A 493 7.00 4.31 25.06
N GLU A 494 7.17 5.58 25.46
CA GLU A 494 6.15 6.61 25.29
C GLU A 494 5.83 6.89 23.80
N ILE A 495 6.86 7.05 22.96
CA ILE A 495 6.67 7.24 21.51
C ILE A 495 5.92 6.05 20.90
N LEU A 496 6.25 4.82 21.29
CA LEU A 496 5.63 3.60 20.77
C LEU A 496 4.14 3.45 21.18
N LYS A 497 3.65 4.18 22.18
CA LYS A 497 2.20 4.25 22.46
C LYS A 497 1.40 4.87 21.31
N LEU A 498 2.05 5.69 20.48
CA LEU A 498 1.42 6.28 19.31
C LEU A 498 1.26 5.28 18.16
N ALA A 499 1.98 4.14 18.16
CA ALA A 499 1.87 3.11 17.13
C ALA A 499 0.46 2.49 17.04
N PRO A 500 0.04 1.91 15.91
CA PRO A 500 0.80 1.78 14.67
C PRO A 500 0.96 3.09 13.90
N PHE A 501 2.11 3.23 13.22
CA PHE A 501 2.42 4.40 12.39
C PHE A 501 2.11 4.12 10.92
N GLY A 502 1.82 5.19 10.18
CA GLY A 502 1.49 5.16 8.75
C GLY A 502 0.87 6.47 8.30
N ALA A 503 0.17 6.46 7.17
CA ALA A 503 -0.52 7.65 6.68
C ALA A 503 -1.45 8.23 7.77
N GLY A 504 -1.45 9.56 7.95
CA GLY A 504 -2.24 10.26 8.97
C GLY A 504 -1.80 10.07 10.43
N ASN A 505 -0.80 9.20 10.68
CA ASN A 505 -0.11 9.04 11.95
C ASN A 505 1.34 8.66 11.69
N GLU A 506 2.09 9.55 11.10
CA GLU A 506 3.48 9.34 10.71
C GLU A 506 4.38 9.13 11.93
N LYS A 507 5.50 8.41 11.74
CA LYS A 507 6.52 8.29 12.78
C LYS A 507 7.01 9.68 13.16
N PRO A 508 7.10 10.00 14.48
CA PRO A 508 7.60 11.30 14.91
C PRO A 508 8.98 11.59 14.35
N LEU A 509 9.14 12.79 13.81
CA LEU A 509 10.38 13.26 13.22
C LEU A 509 11.05 14.24 14.16
N PHE A 510 12.34 14.03 14.41
CA PHE A 510 13.13 14.81 15.37
C PHE A 510 14.34 15.45 14.71
N ILE A 511 14.75 16.62 15.20
CA ILE A 511 16.03 17.24 14.90
C ILE A 511 16.97 17.03 16.09
N PHE A 512 18.20 16.62 15.78
CA PHE A 512 19.34 16.56 16.70
C PHE A 512 20.42 17.52 16.17
N ARG A 513 20.70 18.57 16.95
CA ARG A 513 21.68 19.61 16.54
C ARG A 513 23.04 19.35 17.12
N ASP A 514 24.07 19.82 16.40
CA ASP A 514 25.47 19.83 16.83
C ASP A 514 25.99 18.48 17.33
N ILE A 515 25.47 17.37 16.78
CA ILE A 515 25.92 16.01 17.11
C ILE A 515 27.15 15.63 16.31
N LEU A 516 28.03 14.83 16.94
CA LEU A 516 29.30 14.43 16.36
C LEU A 516 29.21 13.02 15.75
N PRO A 517 29.36 12.85 14.42
CA PRO A 517 29.53 11.54 13.81
C PRO A 517 30.95 11.03 14.10
N GLU A 518 31.07 10.01 14.98
CA GLU A 518 32.36 9.43 15.36
C GLU A 518 32.84 8.38 14.37
N LYS A 519 31.92 7.57 13.82
CA LYS A 519 32.25 6.49 12.90
C LYS A 519 31.17 6.29 11.87
N ILE A 520 31.55 6.38 10.61
CA ILE A 520 30.68 6.13 9.45
C ILE A 520 31.03 4.77 8.86
N ASN A 521 30.08 3.84 8.84
CA ASN A 521 30.26 2.49 8.33
C ASN A 521 29.21 2.18 7.26
N ARG A 522 29.59 1.29 6.35
CA ARG A 522 28.64 0.68 5.41
C ARG A 522 28.40 -0.78 5.79
N PHE A 523 27.14 -1.22 5.75
CA PHE A 523 26.77 -2.59 6.07
C PHE A 523 25.82 -3.17 5.01
N GLY A 524 25.42 -4.46 5.16
CA GLY A 524 24.70 -5.21 4.15
C GLY A 524 25.65 -6.06 3.28
N LYS A 525 25.08 -7.00 2.52
CA LYS A 525 25.85 -7.93 1.68
C LYS A 525 26.67 -7.20 0.62
N THR A 526 26.13 -6.15 0.04
CA THR A 526 26.74 -5.30 -1.00
C THR A 526 27.18 -3.93 -0.45
N LYS A 527 27.19 -3.77 0.90
CA LYS A 527 27.53 -2.51 1.59
C LYS A 527 26.65 -1.32 1.16
N GLU A 528 25.39 -1.61 0.86
CA GLU A 528 24.41 -0.64 0.38
C GLU A 528 23.71 0.16 1.49
N HIS A 529 24.01 -0.12 2.74
CA HIS A 529 23.39 0.54 3.89
C HIS A 529 24.40 1.35 4.68
N LEU A 530 23.94 2.44 5.29
CA LEU A 530 24.74 3.36 6.10
C LEU A 530 24.47 3.13 7.60
N SER A 531 25.50 3.12 8.41
CA SER A 531 25.45 3.08 9.87
C SER A 531 26.44 4.09 10.43
N ILE A 532 25.98 4.95 11.33
CA ILE A 532 26.76 6.02 11.95
C ILE A 532 26.59 5.93 13.46
N ASN A 533 27.67 6.04 14.21
CA ASN A 533 27.61 6.26 15.64
C ASN A 533 27.73 7.75 15.92
N PHE A 534 26.72 8.31 16.58
CA PHE A 534 26.73 9.70 17.05
C PHE A 534 27.01 9.76 18.54
N SER A 535 27.77 10.76 18.96
CA SER A 535 28.09 11.01 20.35
C SER A 535 27.84 12.49 20.73
N ASP A 536 27.49 12.72 21.97
CA ASP A 536 27.52 14.03 22.63
C ASP A 536 28.63 14.13 23.69
N GLY A 537 29.53 13.14 23.70
CA GLY A 537 30.62 12.98 24.65
C GLY A 537 30.27 12.12 25.87
N LEU A 538 28.99 11.86 26.14
CA LEU A 538 28.51 11.02 27.24
C LEU A 538 27.67 9.85 26.74
N HIS A 539 26.89 10.05 25.70
CA HIS A 539 25.97 9.08 25.12
C HIS A 539 26.38 8.75 23.71
N ILE A 540 26.33 7.48 23.34
CA ILE A 540 26.54 7.01 21.97
C ILE A 540 25.26 6.37 21.49
N ILE A 541 24.75 6.83 20.33
CA ILE A 541 23.60 6.24 19.69
C ILE A 541 23.92 5.88 18.24
N ARG A 542 23.48 4.71 17.83
CA ARG A 542 23.61 4.26 16.45
C ARG A 542 22.49 4.82 15.60
N ALA A 543 22.84 5.35 14.44
CA ALA A 543 21.90 5.76 13.41
C ALA A 543 22.09 4.93 12.15
N ILE A 544 21.01 4.61 11.43
CA ILE A 544 21.07 3.83 10.19
C ILE A 544 20.24 4.46 9.08
N SER A 545 20.69 4.24 7.85
CA SER A 545 19.88 4.44 6.65
C SER A 545 20.06 3.25 5.70
N PHE A 546 18.96 2.81 5.08
CA PHE A 546 19.01 1.71 4.12
C PHE A 546 19.11 2.25 2.70
N PHE A 547 19.90 1.57 1.86
CA PHE A 547 20.12 1.90 0.44
C PHE A 547 20.62 3.33 0.21
N THR A 548 21.47 3.83 1.13
CA THR A 548 22.00 5.19 1.14
C THR A 548 23.51 5.17 1.19
N SER A 549 24.16 6.00 0.36
CA SER A 549 25.60 6.26 0.42
C SER A 549 25.89 7.54 1.21
N PRO A 550 27.00 7.61 1.98
CA PRO A 550 27.45 8.86 2.61
C PRO A 550 27.55 10.04 1.64
N ASP A 551 27.95 9.75 0.40
CA ASP A 551 28.13 10.78 -0.65
C ASP A 551 26.86 11.55 -1.01
N GLN A 552 25.69 10.99 -0.71
CA GLN A 552 24.39 11.65 -0.93
C GLN A 552 24.16 12.86 -0.01
N PHE A 553 24.89 12.92 1.10
CA PHE A 553 24.78 14.02 2.08
C PHE A 553 25.93 15.06 1.93
N GLY A 554 26.86 14.82 1.01
CA GLY A 554 27.93 15.75 0.69
C GLY A 554 28.70 16.25 1.91
N ASP A 555 28.86 17.57 2.01
CA ASP A 555 29.60 18.22 3.09
C ASP A 555 28.85 18.19 4.44
N ALA A 556 27.57 17.90 4.46
CA ALA A 556 26.78 17.83 5.69
C ALA A 556 27.12 16.61 6.56
N LEU A 557 27.80 15.59 6.01
CA LEU A 557 28.16 14.38 6.75
C LEU A 557 29.66 14.05 6.61
N LYS A 558 30.46 14.40 7.63
CA LYS A 558 31.88 14.07 7.73
C LYS A 558 32.22 13.58 9.13
N GLU A 559 33.08 12.55 9.24
CA GLU A 559 33.56 12.08 10.55
C GLU A 559 34.29 13.20 11.30
N GLY A 560 34.00 13.35 12.58
CA GLY A 560 34.62 14.33 13.44
C GLY A 560 34.16 15.78 13.25
N ILE A 561 33.20 16.02 12.36
CA ILE A 561 32.61 17.37 12.13
C ILE A 561 31.16 17.34 12.62
N LYS A 562 30.82 18.29 13.51
CA LYS A 562 29.43 18.42 14.02
C LYS A 562 28.45 18.67 12.88
N THR A 563 27.30 18.01 12.96
CA THR A 563 26.23 18.14 11.97
C THR A 563 24.85 18.16 12.64
N ASN A 564 23.84 18.57 11.89
CA ASN A 564 22.44 18.46 12.29
C ASN A 564 21.82 17.26 11.60
N LEU A 565 21.14 16.42 12.37
CA LEU A 565 20.47 15.20 11.90
C LEU A 565 18.97 15.32 12.04
N VAL A 566 18.24 14.97 10.99
CA VAL A 566 16.80 14.72 11.03
C VAL A 566 16.59 13.19 11.05
N ALA A 567 15.90 12.69 12.06
CA ALA A 567 15.72 11.26 12.24
C ALA A 567 14.43 10.89 12.99
N ASN A 568 13.96 9.66 12.77
CA ASN A 568 13.01 9.01 13.66
C ASN A 568 13.76 8.21 14.73
N ILE A 569 13.13 8.01 15.90
CA ILE A 569 13.62 7.08 16.92
C ILE A 569 12.89 5.76 16.75
N GLU A 570 13.63 4.64 16.68
CA GLU A 570 13.03 3.32 16.55
C GLU A 570 13.66 2.31 17.53
N LYS A 571 12.87 1.32 17.93
CA LYS A 571 13.34 0.13 18.65
C LYS A 571 13.41 -1.03 17.68
N SER A 572 14.60 -1.46 17.34
CA SER A 572 14.84 -2.57 16.42
C SER A 572 14.96 -3.88 17.18
N PHE A 573 14.41 -4.95 16.62
CA PHE A 573 14.57 -6.32 17.12
C PHE A 573 15.28 -7.15 16.06
N TYR A 574 16.53 -7.53 16.31
CA TYR A 574 17.31 -8.32 15.38
C TYR A 574 18.14 -9.38 16.10
N ASN A 575 18.10 -10.62 15.61
CA ASN A 575 18.82 -11.76 16.19
C ASN A 575 18.63 -11.96 17.71
N GLY A 576 17.41 -11.72 18.21
CA GLY A 576 17.07 -11.92 19.63
C GLY A 576 17.48 -10.77 20.57
N SER A 577 18.14 -9.73 20.06
CA SER A 577 18.46 -8.52 20.81
C SER A 577 17.56 -7.35 20.40
N SER A 578 17.31 -6.42 21.33
CA SER A 578 16.66 -5.16 21.03
C SER A 578 17.66 -4.00 21.12
N GLU A 579 17.58 -3.07 20.19
CA GLU A 579 18.44 -1.89 20.12
C GLU A 579 17.57 -0.66 19.87
N ILE A 580 17.81 0.40 20.64
CA ILE A 580 17.30 1.73 20.32
C ILE A 580 18.28 2.38 19.36
N ARG A 581 17.76 2.88 18.25
CA ARG A 581 18.58 3.52 17.21
C ARG A 581 17.81 4.64 16.53
N LEU A 582 18.52 5.46 15.80
CA LEU A 582 17.96 6.50 14.93
C LEU A 582 17.80 5.97 13.50
N ARG A 583 16.69 6.30 12.88
CA ARG A 583 16.47 6.12 11.44
C ARG A 583 16.76 7.44 10.76
N ILE A 584 17.86 7.53 10.05
CA ILE A 584 18.30 8.73 9.34
C ILE A 584 17.27 9.08 8.27
N VAL A 585 16.85 10.34 8.24
CA VAL A 585 16.02 10.94 7.19
C VAL A 585 16.86 11.89 6.38
N ASP A 586 17.62 12.80 7.02
CA ASP A 586 18.46 13.78 6.32
C ASP A 586 19.51 14.39 7.24
N PHE A 587 20.48 15.13 6.64
CA PHE A 587 21.47 15.97 7.30
C PHE A 587 21.45 17.37 6.71
N PHE A 588 21.73 18.37 7.53
CA PHE A 588 21.77 19.77 7.06
C PHE A 588 22.68 20.66 7.90
#